data_4ac45dc13a0a7426fa7fe02b26c67f92
#
_entry.id   4ac45dc13a0a7426fa7fe02b26c67f92
#
_cell.length_a   1.000
_cell.length_b   1.000
_cell.length_c   1.000
_cell.angle_alpha   90.00
_cell.angle_beta   90.00
_cell.angle_gamma   90.00
#
_symmetry.space_group_name_H-M   'P 1'
#
loop_
_entity.id
_entity.type
_entity.pdbx_description
1 polymer ?
#
loop_
_entity_poly.entity_id
_entity_poly.type
_entity_poly.pdbx_seq_one_letter_code
_entity_poly.pdbx_strand_id
1 'polypeptide(L)'
;MTDFETGDIEFVVVGIGLNLYEPTGGFPKELKEKAGAILPDGQKVDKNKLVGELVNQLLLETEKSGIPQEYISRNIVPGKKIQIIFGETKREVIAKEILSDGKLLAINEKDEEEIFPSGDVSVRW
;
A
#
# COMPACT_ATOMS: atom_id res chain seq x y z
N MET A 1 14.78 -0.92 -10.14
CA MET A 1 15.60 -1.97 -10.75
C MET A 1 16.74 -2.25 -9.80
N THR A 2 17.07 -3.48 -9.55
CA THR A 2 18.15 -3.85 -8.63
C THR A 2 19.34 -4.29 -9.47
N ASP A 3 20.51 -3.78 -9.19
CA ASP A 3 21.76 -4.30 -9.75
C ASP A 3 22.00 -5.70 -9.16
N PHE A 4 22.03 -6.72 -10.00
CA PHE A 4 22.21 -8.10 -9.55
C PHE A 4 23.65 -8.43 -9.16
N GLU A 5 24.63 -7.60 -9.50
CA GLU A 5 26.03 -7.81 -9.14
C GLU A 5 26.36 -7.20 -7.76
N THR A 6 25.80 -6.02 -7.45
CA THR A 6 26.07 -5.31 -6.18
C THR A 6 24.93 -5.47 -5.16
N GLY A 7 23.73 -5.80 -5.60
CA GLY A 7 22.52 -5.81 -4.77
C GLY A 7 21.94 -4.40 -4.51
N ASP A 8 22.53 -3.37 -5.13
CA ASP A 8 22.10 -1.99 -4.95
C ASP A 8 20.84 -1.68 -5.77
N ILE A 9 20.03 -0.75 -5.29
CA ILE A 9 18.86 -0.25 -6.00
C ILE A 9 19.28 0.93 -6.87
N GLU A 10 19.33 0.73 -8.19
CA GLU A 10 19.64 1.81 -9.13
C GLU A 10 18.51 2.83 -9.21
N PHE A 11 17.26 2.39 -9.31
CA PHE A 11 16.09 3.26 -9.34
C PHE A 11 14.81 2.52 -8.94
N VAL A 12 13.85 3.29 -8.49
CA VAL A 12 12.50 2.83 -8.15
C VAL A 12 11.49 3.58 -9.00
N VAL A 13 10.52 2.86 -9.59
CA VAL A 13 9.39 3.46 -10.29
C VAL A 13 8.18 3.44 -9.38
N VAL A 14 7.65 4.62 -9.09
CA VAL A 14 6.45 4.77 -8.28
C VAL A 14 5.27 5.14 -9.16
N GLY A 15 4.20 4.33 -9.14
CA GLY A 15 2.93 4.60 -9.80
C GLY A 15 1.86 4.98 -8.78
N ILE A 16 1.22 6.14 -8.95
CA ILE A 16 0.13 6.60 -8.08
C ILE A 16 -1.13 6.76 -8.92
N GLY A 17 -2.21 6.07 -8.53
CA GLY A 17 -3.54 6.18 -9.15
C GLY A 17 -4.55 6.71 -8.14
N LEU A 18 -5.26 7.79 -8.52
CA LEU A 18 -6.30 8.41 -7.70
C LEU A 18 -7.61 8.51 -8.47
N ASN A 19 -8.69 7.98 -7.91
CA ASN A 19 -10.04 8.24 -8.40
C ASN A 19 -10.47 9.60 -7.85
N LEU A 20 -10.34 10.66 -8.65
CA LEU A 20 -10.72 12.01 -8.22
C LEU A 20 -12.22 12.16 -8.12
N TYR A 21 -12.95 11.64 -9.10
CA TYR A 21 -14.40 11.75 -9.21
C TYR A 21 -15.04 10.38 -9.38
N GLU A 22 -16.25 10.26 -8.92
CA GLU A 22 -17.06 9.10 -9.24
C GLU A 22 -17.37 9.06 -10.75
N PRO A 23 -17.21 7.91 -11.43
CA PRO A 23 -17.53 7.81 -12.84
C PRO A 23 -19.04 7.98 -13.06
N THR A 24 -19.43 8.51 -14.22
CA THR A 24 -20.84 8.64 -14.60
C THR A 24 -21.52 7.28 -14.52
N GLY A 25 -22.54 7.16 -13.67
CA GLY A 25 -23.23 5.88 -13.38
C GLY A 25 -22.66 5.08 -12.23
N GLY A 26 -21.67 5.62 -11.52
CA GLY A 26 -21.03 4.99 -10.36
C GLY A 26 -19.96 3.98 -10.73
N PHE A 27 -19.31 3.42 -9.71
CA PHE A 27 -18.35 2.33 -9.90
C PHE A 27 -19.06 1.02 -10.30
N PRO A 28 -18.43 0.17 -11.12
CA PRO A 28 -18.93 -1.18 -11.42
C PRO A 28 -19.30 -1.95 -10.15
N LYS A 29 -20.28 -2.84 -10.25
CA LYS A 29 -20.82 -3.56 -9.09
C LYS A 29 -19.74 -4.26 -8.26
N GLU A 30 -18.72 -4.82 -8.91
CA GLU A 30 -17.61 -5.54 -8.29
C GLU A 30 -16.64 -4.62 -7.52
N LEU A 31 -16.67 -3.32 -7.82
CA LEU A 31 -15.81 -2.30 -7.20
C LEU A 31 -16.55 -1.41 -6.21
N LYS A 32 -17.87 -1.50 -6.11
CA LYS A 32 -18.71 -0.58 -5.34
C LYS A 32 -18.36 -0.50 -3.87
N GLU A 33 -17.88 -1.62 -3.30
CA GLU A 33 -17.44 -1.70 -1.89
C GLU A 33 -15.92 -1.56 -1.71
N LYS A 34 -15.17 -1.47 -2.84
CA LYS A 34 -13.70 -1.49 -2.84
C LYS A 34 -13.08 -0.22 -3.39
N ALA A 35 -13.83 0.57 -4.14
CA ALA A 35 -13.37 1.80 -4.76
C ALA A 35 -14.24 2.98 -4.33
N GLY A 36 -13.62 4.12 -4.24
CA GLY A 36 -14.29 5.39 -3.97
C GLY A 36 -13.56 6.53 -4.65
N ALA A 37 -14.25 7.64 -4.82
CA ALA A 37 -13.68 8.90 -5.26
C ALA A 37 -13.31 9.77 -4.06
N ILE A 38 -12.24 10.54 -4.17
CA ILE A 38 -11.75 11.40 -3.07
C ILE A 38 -12.41 12.77 -3.03
N LEU A 39 -13.02 13.20 -4.14
CA LEU A 39 -13.71 14.49 -4.22
C LEU A 39 -15.21 14.30 -4.19
N PRO A 40 -15.95 15.11 -3.41
CA PRO A 40 -17.40 15.18 -3.48
C PRO A 40 -17.88 15.62 -4.87
N ASP A 41 -19.12 15.23 -5.21
CA ASP A 41 -19.76 15.65 -6.45
C ASP A 41 -19.75 17.16 -6.62
N GLY A 42 -19.44 17.61 -7.84
CA GLY A 42 -19.40 19.01 -8.19
C GLY A 42 -18.15 19.78 -7.77
N GLN A 43 -17.26 19.20 -6.97
CA GLN A 43 -16.00 19.82 -6.61
C GLN A 43 -15.00 19.75 -7.77
N LYS A 44 -14.36 20.88 -8.09
CA LYS A 44 -13.32 20.92 -9.11
C LYS A 44 -11.95 21.03 -8.48
N VAL A 45 -10.98 20.35 -9.06
CA VAL A 45 -9.58 20.42 -8.67
C VAL A 45 -8.72 20.76 -9.88
N ASP A 46 -7.71 21.58 -9.69
CA ASP A 46 -6.64 21.75 -10.66
C ASP A 46 -5.72 20.53 -10.61
N LYS A 47 -5.85 19.66 -11.61
CA LYS A 47 -5.08 18.41 -11.69
C LYS A 47 -3.57 18.66 -11.77
N ASN A 48 -3.14 19.73 -12.44
CA ASN A 48 -1.71 20.04 -12.56
C ASN A 48 -1.13 20.45 -11.20
N LYS A 49 -1.88 21.27 -10.45
CA LYS A 49 -1.49 21.64 -9.09
C LYS A 49 -1.46 20.40 -8.18
N LEU A 50 -2.47 19.54 -8.25
CA LEU A 50 -2.50 18.31 -7.47
C LEU A 50 -1.30 17.40 -7.76
N VAL A 51 -0.96 17.20 -9.04
CA VAL A 51 0.21 16.41 -9.43
C VAL A 51 1.50 17.04 -8.92
N GLY A 52 1.65 18.37 -9.03
CA GLY A 52 2.80 19.08 -8.49
C GLY A 52 2.96 18.89 -6.98
N GLU A 53 1.88 18.99 -6.21
CA GLU A 53 1.89 18.76 -4.76
C GLU A 53 2.24 17.28 -4.42
N LEU A 54 1.67 16.31 -5.15
CA LEU A 54 1.99 14.90 -4.96
C LEU A 54 3.46 14.59 -5.21
N VAL A 55 4.04 15.14 -6.30
CA VAL A 55 5.47 14.96 -6.60
C VAL A 55 6.34 15.60 -5.52
N ASN A 56 6.02 16.82 -5.10
CA ASN A 56 6.75 17.50 -4.04
C ASN A 56 6.71 16.73 -2.73
N GLN A 57 5.53 16.22 -2.33
CA GLN A 57 5.41 15.41 -1.13
C GLN A 57 6.18 14.09 -1.24
N LEU A 58 6.12 13.42 -2.40
CA LEU A 58 6.89 12.20 -2.63
C LEU A 58 8.39 12.44 -2.47
N LEU A 59 8.92 13.51 -3.08
CA LEU A 59 10.34 13.87 -2.96
C LEU A 59 10.74 14.16 -1.51
N LEU A 60 9.91 14.89 -0.76
CA LEU A 60 10.15 15.14 0.67
C LEU A 60 10.14 13.87 1.51
N GLU A 61 9.28 12.91 1.18
CA GLU A 61 9.24 11.63 1.91
C GLU A 61 10.45 10.75 1.58
N THR A 62 11.02 10.81 0.36
CA THR A 62 12.23 10.05 0.00
C THR A 62 13.49 10.52 0.74
N GLU A 63 13.50 11.73 1.28
CA GLU A 63 14.60 12.26 2.10
C GLU A 63 14.56 11.76 3.55
N LYS A 64 13.43 11.18 3.97
CA LYS A 64 13.24 10.67 5.33
C LYS A 64 13.65 9.21 5.41
N SER A 65 14.18 8.82 6.55
CA SER A 65 14.46 7.41 6.85
C SER A 65 13.29 6.77 7.61
N GLY A 66 13.02 5.50 7.31
CA GLY A 66 12.00 4.71 7.99
C GLY A 66 10.58 4.94 7.48
N ILE A 67 9.63 4.30 8.13
CA ILE A 67 8.20 4.36 7.78
C ILE A 67 7.52 5.45 8.61
N PRO A 68 6.75 6.37 7.98
CA PRO A 68 6.00 7.38 8.72
C PRO A 68 5.06 6.76 9.75
N GLN A 69 5.03 7.31 10.96
CA GLN A 69 4.15 6.84 12.03
C GLN A 69 2.68 6.89 11.62
N GLU A 70 2.30 7.86 10.77
CA GLU A 70 0.95 7.96 10.23
C GLU A 70 0.58 6.78 9.32
N TYR A 71 1.54 6.24 8.56
CA TYR A 71 1.32 5.03 7.77
C TYR A 71 0.98 3.85 8.68
N ILE A 72 1.74 3.67 9.76
CA ILE A 72 1.52 2.59 10.73
C ILE A 72 0.16 2.75 11.40
N SER A 73 -0.16 3.94 11.91
CA SER A 73 -1.40 4.20 12.65
C SER A 73 -2.67 4.16 11.80
N ARG A 74 -2.57 4.47 10.50
CA ARG A 74 -3.70 4.41 9.55
C ARG A 74 -3.80 3.08 8.81
N ASN A 75 -2.87 2.17 9.04
CA ASN A 75 -2.89 0.87 8.39
C ASN A 75 -4.04 0.02 8.93
N ILE A 76 -4.87 -0.53 8.03
CA ILE A 76 -6.07 -1.29 8.39
C ILE A 76 -5.82 -2.81 8.46
N VAL A 77 -4.62 -3.27 8.14
CA VAL A 77 -4.27 -4.69 8.08
C VAL A 77 -4.05 -5.32 9.46
N PRO A 78 -3.37 -4.65 10.43
CA PRO A 78 -3.19 -5.21 11.76
C PRO A 78 -4.49 -5.62 12.44
N GLY A 79 -4.47 -6.76 13.11
CA GLY A 79 -5.62 -7.38 13.77
C GLY A 79 -6.54 -8.19 12.87
N LYS A 80 -6.28 -8.23 11.55
CA LYS A 80 -7.11 -8.98 10.61
C LYS A 80 -6.51 -10.33 10.23
N LYS A 81 -7.39 -11.30 9.99
CA LYS A 81 -7.07 -12.53 9.29
C LYS A 81 -6.88 -12.19 7.81
N ILE A 82 -5.73 -12.50 7.26
CA ILE A 82 -5.34 -12.15 5.90
C ILE A 82 -4.77 -13.37 5.18
N GLN A 83 -4.78 -13.32 3.86
CA GLN A 83 -4.14 -14.32 3.03
C GLN A 83 -2.84 -13.75 2.45
N ILE A 84 -1.73 -14.36 2.79
CA ILE A 84 -0.42 -14.05 2.21
C ILE A 84 -0.27 -14.90 0.94
N ILE A 85 0.05 -14.25 -0.18
CA ILE A 85 0.26 -14.90 -1.47
C ILE A 85 1.72 -14.70 -1.87
N PHE A 86 2.46 -15.79 -1.93
CA PHE A 86 3.85 -15.81 -2.35
C PHE A 86 4.01 -16.80 -3.52
N GLY A 87 4.13 -16.26 -4.73
CA GLY A 87 4.06 -17.05 -5.95
C GLY A 87 2.71 -17.79 -6.05
N GLU A 88 2.74 -19.11 -6.13
CA GLU A 88 1.53 -19.95 -6.15
C GLU A 88 1.04 -20.38 -4.76
N THR A 89 1.82 -20.11 -3.73
CA THR A 89 1.50 -20.49 -2.36
C THR A 89 0.58 -19.46 -1.71
N LYS A 90 -0.48 -19.93 -1.07
CA LYS A 90 -1.40 -19.12 -0.26
C LYS A 90 -1.40 -19.63 1.17
N ARG A 91 -1.23 -18.71 2.11
CA ARG A 91 -1.21 -19.01 3.54
C ARG A 91 -2.12 -18.03 4.28
N GLU A 92 -2.91 -18.52 5.21
CA GLU A 92 -3.69 -17.69 6.11
C GLU A 92 -2.87 -17.36 7.35
N VAL A 93 -2.87 -16.09 7.74
CA VAL A 93 -2.18 -15.61 8.94
C VAL A 93 -3.02 -14.51 9.59
N ILE A 94 -2.75 -14.23 10.86
CA ILE A 94 -3.31 -13.06 11.54
C ILE A 94 -2.23 -11.97 11.53
N ALA A 95 -2.51 -10.86 10.85
CA ALA A 95 -1.62 -9.71 10.84
C ALA A 95 -1.52 -9.12 12.25
N LYS A 96 -0.32 -8.96 12.78
CA LYS A 96 -0.09 -8.43 14.12
C LYS A 96 0.23 -6.94 14.08
N GLU A 97 1.30 -6.57 13.40
CA GLU A 97 1.74 -5.17 13.28
C GLU A 97 2.61 -4.94 12.04
N ILE A 98 2.72 -3.68 11.65
CA ILE A 98 3.71 -3.22 10.67
C ILE A 98 4.95 -2.76 11.44
N LEU A 99 6.09 -3.35 11.12
CA LEU A 99 7.37 -3.04 11.74
C LEU A 99 7.93 -1.69 11.23
N SER A 100 8.88 -1.12 11.94
CA SER A 100 9.50 0.17 11.60
C SER A 100 10.22 0.19 10.24
N ASP A 101 10.54 -0.98 9.70
CA ASP A 101 11.13 -1.16 8.37
C ASP A 101 10.08 -1.49 7.29
N GLY A 102 8.79 -1.44 7.63
CA GLY A 102 7.67 -1.68 6.73
C GLY A 102 7.28 -3.15 6.54
N LYS A 103 8.00 -4.08 7.16
CA LYS A 103 7.64 -5.49 7.12
C LYS A 103 6.40 -5.77 7.95
N LEU A 104 5.66 -6.80 7.57
CA LEU A 104 4.50 -7.27 8.31
C LEU A 104 4.93 -8.37 9.27
N LEU A 105 4.68 -8.17 10.56
CA LEU A 105 4.68 -9.23 11.56
C LEU A 105 3.29 -9.86 11.62
N ALA A 106 3.22 -11.17 11.49
CA ALA A 106 1.97 -11.91 11.56
C ALA A 106 2.13 -13.20 12.38
N ILE A 107 1.00 -13.76 12.80
CA ILE A 107 0.90 -15.02 13.52
C ILE A 107 0.38 -16.07 12.54
N ASN A 108 1.12 -17.16 12.40
CA ASN A 108 0.75 -18.27 11.53
C ASN A 108 -0.25 -19.25 12.20
N GLU A 109 -0.67 -20.27 11.48
CA GLU A 109 -1.62 -21.28 11.96
C GLU A 109 -1.11 -22.12 13.15
N LYS A 110 0.21 -22.08 13.43
CA LYS A 110 0.83 -22.77 14.56
C LYS A 110 1.01 -21.86 15.78
N ASP A 111 0.43 -20.66 15.73
CA ASP A 111 0.58 -19.64 16.76
C ASP A 111 2.04 -19.09 16.91
N GLU A 112 2.81 -19.14 15.82
CA GLU A 112 4.18 -18.66 15.76
C GLU A 112 4.24 -17.31 15.04
N GLU A 113 5.11 -16.43 15.52
CA GLU A 113 5.40 -15.15 14.87
C GLU A 113 6.26 -15.34 13.61
N GLU A 114 5.85 -14.70 12.53
CA GLU A 114 6.54 -14.74 11.24
C GLU A 114 6.59 -13.35 10.62
N ILE A 115 7.75 -12.96 10.07
CA ILE A 115 7.95 -11.66 9.44
C ILE A 115 7.92 -11.83 7.92
N PHE A 116 7.03 -11.08 7.28
CA PHE A 116 6.88 -11.03 5.82
C PHE A 116 7.48 -9.74 5.28
N PRO A 117 8.49 -9.83 4.37
CA PRO A 117 9.08 -8.65 3.75
C PRO A 117 8.06 -7.92 2.88
N SER A 118 8.18 -6.59 2.78
CA SER A 118 7.40 -5.79 1.83
C SER A 118 7.85 -6.11 0.40
N GLY A 119 6.92 -6.17 -0.54
CA GLY A 119 7.19 -6.30 -1.97
C GLY A 119 6.96 -7.68 -2.58
N ASP A 120 7.17 -8.77 -1.84
CA ASP A 120 6.99 -10.13 -2.35
C ASP A 120 5.66 -10.77 -1.95
N VAL A 121 4.79 -10.02 -1.30
CA VAL A 121 3.57 -10.52 -0.68
C VAL A 121 2.35 -9.74 -1.13
N SER A 122 1.36 -10.42 -1.66
CA SER A 122 0.02 -9.87 -1.90
C SER A 122 -0.91 -10.21 -0.74
N VAL A 123 -1.48 -9.17 -0.13
CA VAL A 123 -2.43 -9.31 0.97
C VAL A 123 -3.86 -9.31 0.42
N ARG A 124 -4.69 -10.27 0.88
CA ARG A 124 -6.13 -10.34 0.60
C ARG A 124 -6.88 -10.57 1.92
N TRP A 125 -8.03 -9.93 2.07
CA TRP A 125 -8.96 -10.11 3.19
C TRP A 125 -10.39 -10.26 2.69
#